data_cc470a802a7700826f2bd661abd0f45a
#
_entry.id   cc470a802a7700826f2bd661abd0f45a
#
_cell.length_a   1.000
_cell.length_b   1.000
_cell.length_c   1.000
_cell.angle_alpha   90.00
_cell.angle_beta   90.00
_cell.angle_gamma   90.00
#
_symmetry.space_group_name_H-M   'P 1'
#
loop_
_entity.id
_entity.type
_entity.pdbx_description
1 polymer ?
#
loop_
_entity_poly.entity_id
_entity_poly.type
_entity_poly.pdbx_seq_one_letter_code
_entity_poly.pdbx_strand_id
1 'polypeptide(L)'
;MSSETKHLITLGIRVMEIGALSVHGRSHNVTPVELSPEKLVFLCPWDIPISPKIKLSYEIDDTYDHIQVFGRIQIQEHLHDYQLYQVEICTDRDQKARITGMLNRMISSHMALNHSVYRNYIHSSQGQYNKKLIIQ
;
A
#
# COMPACT_ATOMS: atom_id res chain seq x y z
N MET A 1 24.36 2.23 6.34
CA MET A 1 24.14 2.17 6.19
C MET A 1 23.69 2.03 5.46
N SER A 2 23.31 2.17 5.30
CA SER A 2 22.85 2.11 4.81
C SER A 2 22.45 1.71 4.02
N SER A 3 22.53 1.71 3.93
CA SER A 3 22.32 1.35 3.21
C SER A 3 21.48 0.90 2.68
N GLU A 4 21.00 0.97 2.97
CA GLU A 4 20.14 0.51 2.65
C GLU A 4 19.41 1.09 1.78
N THR A 5 19.54 1.16 0.86
CA THR A 5 18.85 1.69 -0.12
C THR A 5 17.93 0.77 -0.70
N LYS A 6 17.05 0.19 -0.02
CA LYS A 6 16.05 -0.63 -0.56
C LYS A 6 14.98 0.24 -1.14
N HIS A 7 14.36 -0.22 -2.21
CA HIS A 7 13.25 0.50 -2.82
C HIS A 7 11.99 0.09 -2.07
N LEU A 8 11.74 0.77 -0.99
CA LEU A 8 10.58 0.47 -0.19
C LEU A 8 9.39 1.30 -0.65
N ILE A 9 8.24 0.69 -0.62
CA ILE A 9 7.02 1.39 -0.94
C ILE A 9 6.48 2.00 0.35
N THR A 10 6.19 3.28 0.30
CA THR A 10 5.58 3.97 1.42
C THR A 10 4.16 4.35 1.05
N LEU A 11 3.32 4.46 2.05
CA LEU A 11 1.92 4.76 1.88
C LEU A 11 1.51 5.91 2.78
N GLY A 12 0.83 6.89 2.20
CA GLY A 12 0.24 7.98 2.98
C GLY A 12 -1.24 8.01 2.74
N ILE A 13 -2.01 8.45 3.72
CA ILE A 13 -3.43 8.67 3.56
C ILE A 13 -3.74 10.12 3.82
N ARG A 14 -4.72 10.63 3.09
CA ARG A 14 -5.10 12.04 3.20
C ARG A 14 -6.62 12.16 3.08
N VAL A 15 -7.22 12.95 3.95
CA VAL A 15 -8.64 13.23 3.87
C VAL A 15 -8.85 14.33 2.84
N MET A 16 -9.64 14.05 1.82
CA MET A 16 -9.90 14.98 0.74
C MET A 16 -11.24 15.69 0.89
N GLU A 17 -12.24 15.00 1.39
CA GLU A 17 -13.57 15.57 1.55
C GLU A 17 -14.26 15.01 2.77
N ILE A 18 -15.04 15.84 3.42
CA ILE A 18 -15.93 15.41 4.50
C ILE A 18 -17.29 16.02 4.16
N GLY A 19 -18.22 15.14 3.76
CA GLY A 19 -19.51 15.60 3.27
C GLY A 19 -19.31 16.39 1.99
N ALA A 20 -19.84 17.59 1.95
CA ALA A 20 -19.69 18.46 0.80
C ALA A 20 -18.50 19.38 0.93
N LEU A 21 -17.73 19.27 2.01
CA LEU A 21 -16.63 20.15 2.26
C LEU A 21 -15.35 19.58 1.73
N SER A 22 -14.65 20.36 0.92
CA SER A 22 -13.31 20.00 0.47
C SER A 22 -12.34 20.30 1.59
N VAL A 23 -11.48 19.36 1.89
CA VAL A 23 -10.54 19.48 2.99
C VAL A 23 -9.11 19.39 2.45
N HIS A 24 -8.23 20.25 2.94
CA HIS A 24 -6.84 20.17 2.55
C HIS A 24 -6.05 19.48 3.68
N GLY A 25 -6.30 18.22 3.83
CA GLY A 25 -5.66 17.47 4.89
C GLY A 25 -4.20 17.17 4.59
N ARG A 26 -3.45 16.84 5.61
CA ARG A 26 -2.08 16.39 5.43
C ARG A 26 -2.06 14.93 5.13
N SER A 27 -1.02 14.50 4.42
CA SER A 27 -0.76 13.09 4.23
C SER A 27 -0.18 12.51 5.51
N HIS A 28 -0.71 11.40 5.96
CA HIS A 28 -0.21 10.70 7.14
C HIS A 28 0.32 9.33 6.74
N ASN A 29 1.54 9.05 7.11
CA ASN A 29 2.16 7.77 6.75
C ASN A 29 1.53 6.64 7.55
N VAL A 30 1.26 5.56 6.88
CA VAL A 30 0.76 4.33 7.50
C VAL A 30 1.63 3.17 7.01
N THR A 31 1.45 2.01 7.59
CA THR A 31 2.28 0.86 7.27
C THR A 31 1.60 -0.02 6.24
N PRO A 32 2.14 -0.09 5.02
CA PRO A 32 1.52 -0.97 4.03
C PRO A 32 1.79 -2.43 4.37
N VAL A 33 0.80 -3.26 4.18
CA VAL A 33 0.89 -4.68 4.42
C VAL A 33 0.79 -5.45 3.11
N GLU A 34 -0.10 -5.01 2.24
CA GLU A 34 -0.29 -5.68 0.95
C GLU A 34 -0.66 -4.62 -0.08
N LEU A 35 -0.12 -4.75 -1.27
CA LEU A 35 -0.43 -3.85 -2.36
C LEU A 35 -0.56 -4.62 -3.67
N SER A 36 -1.62 -4.37 -4.39
CA SER A 36 -1.78 -4.84 -5.76
C SER A 36 -2.44 -3.73 -6.54
N PRO A 37 -2.56 -3.84 -7.86
CA PRO A 37 -3.21 -2.78 -8.63
C PRO A 37 -4.67 -2.51 -8.25
N GLU A 38 -5.32 -3.44 -7.56
CA GLU A 38 -6.72 -3.26 -7.17
C GLU A 38 -6.95 -3.23 -5.68
N LYS A 39 -5.97 -3.58 -4.88
CA LYS A 39 -6.19 -3.74 -3.45
C LYS A 39 -5.04 -3.23 -2.63
N LEU A 40 -5.36 -2.63 -1.52
CA LEU A 40 -4.38 -2.11 -0.59
C LEU A 40 -4.77 -2.53 0.82
N VAL A 41 -3.81 -3.03 1.57
CA VAL A 41 -4.03 -3.35 2.98
C VAL A 41 -2.98 -2.63 3.79
N PHE A 42 -3.37 -1.96 4.86
CA PHE A 42 -2.41 -1.25 5.69
C PHE A 42 -2.80 -1.28 7.15
N LEU A 43 -1.82 -1.02 7.99
CA LEU A 43 -2.01 -0.88 9.43
C LEU A 43 -1.94 0.60 9.78
N CYS A 44 -2.81 1.01 10.67
CA CYS A 44 -2.92 2.40 11.06
C CYS A 44 -3.26 2.48 12.55
N PRO A 45 -2.63 3.37 13.30
CA PRO A 45 -2.96 3.47 14.72
C PRO A 45 -4.29 4.19 14.98
N TRP A 46 -4.86 4.80 13.95
CA TRP A 46 -6.10 5.55 14.13
C TRP A 46 -7.31 4.78 13.66
N ASP A 47 -8.41 5.08 14.28
CA ASP A 47 -9.69 4.54 13.88
C ASP A 47 -10.28 5.52 12.86
N ILE A 48 -10.13 5.20 11.59
CA ILE A 48 -10.61 6.07 10.53
C ILE A 48 -12.12 5.90 10.38
N PRO A 49 -12.88 6.96 10.44
CA PRO A 49 -14.32 6.83 10.29
C PRO A 49 -14.65 6.34 8.87
N ILE A 50 -15.37 5.24 8.80
CA ILE A 50 -15.79 4.69 7.51
C ILE A 50 -17.17 5.25 7.22
N SER A 51 -17.24 6.12 6.24
CA SER A 51 -18.50 6.76 5.88
C SER A 51 -18.45 7.14 4.41
N PRO A 52 -19.55 7.01 3.70
CA PRO A 52 -19.57 7.46 2.30
C PRO A 52 -19.36 8.96 2.15
N LYS A 53 -19.45 9.70 3.25
CA LYS A 53 -19.23 11.13 3.21
C LYS A 53 -17.77 11.51 3.33
N ILE A 54 -16.90 10.57 3.68
CA ILE A 54 -15.48 10.86 3.84
C ILE A 54 -14.75 10.28 2.67
N LYS A 55 -14.05 11.15 1.94
CA LYS A 55 -13.27 10.73 0.79
C LYS A 55 -11.80 10.79 1.14
N LEU A 56 -11.14 9.67 0.99
CA LEU A 56 -9.72 9.56 1.29
C LEU A 56 -8.95 9.33 0.00
N SER A 57 -7.72 9.83 -0.03
CA SER A 57 -6.80 9.46 -1.08
C SER A 57 -5.64 8.72 -0.46
N TYR A 58 -5.02 7.86 -1.26
CA TYR A 58 -3.91 7.04 -0.85
C TYR A 58 -2.73 7.41 -1.74
N GLU A 59 -1.63 7.77 -1.12
CA GLU A 59 -0.44 8.20 -1.84
C GLU A 59 0.58 7.09 -1.76
N ILE A 60 0.95 6.52 -2.88
CA ILE A 60 1.86 5.40 -2.97
C ILE A 60 3.15 5.89 -3.62
N ASP A 61 4.25 5.65 -2.96
CA ASP A 61 5.53 6.19 -3.36
C ASP A 61 6.64 5.17 -3.19
N ASP A 62 7.55 5.08 -4.15
CA ASP A 62 8.70 4.19 -4.03
C ASP A 62 10.01 4.92 -4.36
N THR A 63 10.03 6.20 -4.25
CA THR A 63 11.15 7.11 -4.56
C THR A 63 11.36 7.36 -6.06
N TYR A 64 10.97 6.43 -6.91
CA TYR A 64 11.06 6.64 -8.36
C TYR A 64 9.75 7.12 -8.93
N ASP A 65 8.67 6.80 -8.29
CA ASP A 65 7.35 7.14 -8.77
C ASP A 65 6.45 7.45 -7.59
N HIS A 66 5.48 8.29 -7.83
CA HIS A 66 4.53 8.70 -6.81
C HIS A 66 3.17 8.83 -7.46
N ILE A 67 2.20 8.12 -6.94
CA ILE A 67 0.85 8.21 -7.46
C ILE A 67 -0.16 8.43 -6.36
N GLN A 68 -1.27 9.03 -6.71
CA GLN A 68 -2.39 9.21 -5.81
C GLN A 68 -3.54 8.41 -6.36
N VAL A 69 -4.14 7.59 -5.53
CA VAL A 69 -5.29 6.79 -5.93
C VAL A 69 -6.41 6.99 -4.94
N PHE A 70 -7.62 6.69 -5.36
CA PHE A 70 -8.77 6.74 -4.49
C PHE A 70 -9.28 5.32 -4.29
N GLY A 71 -10.00 5.10 -3.24
CA GLY A 71 -10.53 3.78 -2.97
C GLY A 71 -11.54 3.79 -1.86
N ARG A 72 -12.07 2.62 -1.59
CA ARG A 72 -13.11 2.46 -0.61
C ARG A 72 -12.68 1.42 0.39
N ILE A 73 -12.76 1.75 1.68
CA ILE A 73 -12.44 0.79 2.72
C ILE A 73 -13.51 -0.29 2.75
N GLN A 74 -13.07 -1.53 2.60
CA GLN A 74 -13.98 -2.67 2.58
C GLN A 74 -14.01 -3.37 3.92
N ILE A 75 -12.90 -3.43 4.60
CA ILE A 75 -12.78 -4.18 5.85
C ILE A 75 -11.95 -3.39 6.82
N GLN A 76 -12.38 -3.36 8.06
CA GLN A 76 -11.60 -2.82 9.16
C GLN A 76 -11.52 -3.89 10.23
N GLU A 77 -10.34 -4.15 10.73
CA GLU A 77 -10.14 -5.14 11.75
C GLU A 77 -9.33 -4.54 12.88
N HIS A 78 -9.79 -4.70 14.12
CA HIS A 78 -9.07 -4.19 15.27
C HIS A 78 -8.00 -5.18 15.68
N LEU A 79 -6.75 -4.72 15.72
CA LEU A 79 -5.66 -5.54 16.18
C LEU A 79 -5.02 -4.79 17.33
N HIS A 80 -5.02 -5.31 18.46
CA HIS A 80 -4.37 -4.74 19.63
C HIS A 80 -4.24 -3.22 19.59
N ASP A 81 -3.11 -2.70 19.18
CA ASP A 81 -2.87 -1.25 19.17
C ASP A 81 -3.10 -0.62 17.81
N TYR A 82 -3.52 -1.39 16.83
CA TYR A 82 -3.62 -0.91 15.46
C TYR A 82 -4.94 -1.31 14.84
N GLN A 83 -5.27 -0.64 13.75
CA GLN A 83 -6.39 -1.02 12.91
C GLN A 83 -5.83 -1.52 11.60
N LEU A 84 -6.36 -2.62 11.10
CA LEU A 84 -6.02 -3.11 9.77
C LEU A 84 -7.15 -2.71 8.82
N TYR A 85 -6.79 -2.08 7.74
CA TYR A 85 -7.78 -1.66 6.74
C TYR A 85 -7.49 -2.34 5.41
N GLN A 86 -8.53 -2.84 4.79
CA GLN A 86 -8.43 -3.35 3.44
C GLN A 86 -9.23 -2.43 2.54
N VAL A 87 -8.62 -1.94 1.49
CA VAL A 87 -9.17 -0.95 0.60
C VAL A 87 -9.22 -1.49 -0.82
N GLU A 88 -10.35 -1.32 -1.45
CA GLU A 88 -10.46 -1.58 -2.87
C GLU A 88 -10.11 -0.26 -3.55
N ILE A 89 -9.02 -0.21 -4.29
CA ILE A 89 -8.60 1.03 -4.92
C ILE A 89 -9.09 1.08 -6.36
N CYS A 90 -9.44 2.30 -6.78
CA CYS A 90 -9.92 2.53 -8.12
C CYS A 90 -8.75 3.05 -8.92
N THR A 91 -8.26 2.25 -9.85
CA THR A 91 -7.08 2.61 -10.62
C THR A 91 -7.38 2.50 -12.11
N ASP A 92 -6.82 3.42 -12.87
CA ASP A 92 -6.89 3.33 -14.33
C ASP A 92 -5.70 2.49 -14.82
N ARG A 93 -5.61 2.31 -16.12
CA ARG A 93 -4.58 1.46 -16.71
C ARG A 93 -3.17 1.98 -16.40
N ASP A 94 -2.98 3.27 -16.44
CA ASP A 94 -1.67 3.87 -16.16
C ASP A 94 -1.29 3.64 -14.71
N GLN A 95 -2.21 3.86 -13.80
CA GLN A 95 -1.95 3.66 -12.38
C GLN A 95 -1.66 2.19 -12.07
N LYS A 96 -2.37 1.27 -12.70
CA LYS A 96 -2.10 -0.16 -12.51
C LYS A 96 -0.70 -0.50 -12.96
N ALA A 97 -0.28 0.02 -14.09
CA ALA A 97 1.06 -0.24 -14.60
C ALA A 97 2.12 0.34 -13.68
N ARG A 98 1.86 1.50 -13.12
CA ARG A 98 2.82 2.16 -12.23
C ARG A 98 2.94 1.41 -10.91
N ILE A 99 1.85 0.92 -10.37
CA ILE A 99 1.90 0.10 -9.16
C ILE A 99 2.68 -1.18 -9.43
N THR A 100 2.43 -1.82 -10.56
CA THR A 100 3.17 -3.01 -10.94
C THR A 100 4.66 -2.70 -11.05
N GLY A 101 5.01 -1.56 -11.59
CA GLY A 101 6.40 -1.12 -11.68
C GLY A 101 7.04 -0.96 -10.31
N MET A 102 6.32 -0.37 -9.37
CA MET A 102 6.80 -0.21 -8.01
C MET A 102 7.05 -1.56 -7.34
N LEU A 103 6.12 -2.49 -7.51
CA LEU A 103 6.27 -3.83 -6.94
C LEU A 103 7.46 -4.56 -7.56
N ASN A 104 7.64 -4.42 -8.85
CA ASN A 104 8.77 -5.06 -9.53
C ASN A 104 10.10 -4.49 -9.05
N ARG A 105 10.18 -3.18 -8.84
CA ARG A 105 11.40 -2.57 -8.32
C ARG A 105 11.70 -3.03 -6.90
N MET A 106 10.67 -3.17 -6.09
CA MET A 106 10.86 -3.65 -4.72
C MET A 106 11.38 -5.07 -4.71
N ILE A 107 10.79 -5.94 -5.52
CA ILE A 107 11.22 -7.32 -5.62
C ILE A 107 12.64 -7.41 -6.16
N SER A 108 12.97 -6.64 -7.17
CA SER A 108 14.30 -6.63 -7.73
C SER A 108 15.35 -6.16 -6.73
N SER A 109 14.99 -5.19 -5.92
CA SER A 109 15.88 -4.70 -4.87
C SER A 109 16.18 -5.81 -3.85
N HIS A 110 15.15 -6.53 -3.45
CA HIS A 110 15.34 -7.66 -2.55
C HIS A 110 16.15 -8.77 -3.19
N MET A 111 15.93 -9.02 -4.46
CA MET A 111 16.66 -10.02 -5.17
C MET A 111 18.14 -9.67 -5.28
N ALA A 112 18.44 -8.41 -5.54
CA ALA A 112 19.81 -7.96 -5.61
C ALA A 112 20.53 -8.06 -4.27
N LEU A 113 19.80 -7.83 -3.17
CA LEU A 113 20.41 -7.88 -1.87
C LEU A 113 20.46 -9.29 -1.28
N ASN A 114 19.51 -10.13 -1.65
CA ASN A 114 19.48 -11.47 -1.08
C ASN A 114 18.77 -12.43 -2.02
N HIS A 115 19.52 -12.90 -2.97
CA HIS A 115 19.02 -13.76 -4.02
C HIS A 115 18.38 -15.05 -3.49
N SER A 116 18.99 -15.65 -2.49
CA SER A 116 18.46 -16.88 -1.93
C SER A 116 17.09 -16.68 -1.30
N VAL A 117 16.93 -15.61 -0.58
CA VAL A 117 15.65 -15.33 0.05
C VAL A 117 14.57 -15.07 -0.99
N TYR A 118 14.93 -14.34 -2.02
CA TYR A 118 14.00 -14.06 -3.09
C TYR A 118 13.56 -15.37 -3.76
N ARG A 119 14.49 -16.23 -4.04
CA ARG A 119 14.21 -17.49 -4.68
C ARG A 119 13.25 -18.34 -3.84
N ASN A 120 13.49 -18.40 -2.55
CA ASN A 120 12.64 -19.14 -1.65
C ASN A 120 11.24 -18.53 -1.58
N TYR A 121 11.17 -17.23 -1.61
CA TYR A 121 9.91 -16.53 -1.58
C TYR A 121 9.08 -16.86 -2.81
N ILE A 122 9.67 -16.87 -3.97
CA ILE A 122 9.00 -17.20 -5.20
C ILE A 122 8.45 -18.63 -5.14
N HIS A 123 9.25 -19.56 -4.69
CA HIS A 123 8.81 -20.93 -4.58
C HIS A 123 7.63 -21.08 -3.62
N SER A 124 7.67 -20.42 -2.52
CA SER A 124 6.60 -20.48 -1.57
C SER A 124 5.34 -19.88 -2.11
N SER A 125 5.43 -18.80 -2.81
CA SER A 125 4.26 -18.09 -3.26
C SER A 125 3.59 -18.74 -4.43
N GLN A 126 4.22 -19.65 -5.13
CA GLN A 126 3.58 -20.31 -6.22
C GLN A 126 2.43 -21.17 -5.76
N GLY A 127 2.52 -21.72 -4.60
CA GLY A 127 1.48 -22.52 -4.09
C GLY A 127 0.46 -21.75 -3.32
N GLN A 128 0.84 -20.72 -2.61
CA GLN A 128 -0.03 -20.05 -1.78
C GLN A 128 -0.36 -18.77 -2.17
N TYR A 129 0.20 -18.40 -3.08
CA TYR A 129 -0.10 -17.40 -3.74
C TYR A 129 -0.16 -16.13 -3.10
N ASN A 130 -0.84 -15.36 -3.47
CA ASN A 130 -0.74 -14.06 -3.18
C ASN A 130 -0.69 -13.66 -1.80
N LYS A 131 -1.06 -14.47 -0.91
CA LYS A 131 -0.96 -14.13 0.42
C LYS A 131 0.40 -13.79 0.82
N LYS A 132 1.37 -14.28 0.11
CA LYS A 132 2.74 -14.05 0.48
C LYS A 132 3.34 -12.85 -0.14
N LEU A 133 2.63 -12.20 -1.02
CA LEU A 133 3.12 -11.00 -1.58
C LEU A 133 2.85 -9.86 -0.67
N ILE A 134 2.97 -10.06 0.56
CA ILE A 134 2.75 -9.08 1.52
C ILE A 134 3.98 -8.29 1.68
N ILE A 135 3.84 -7.01 1.84
CA ILE A 135 4.93 -6.14 2.05
C ILE A 135 5.30 -6.18 3.49
N GLN A 136 6.38 -6.70 3.76
CA GLN A 136 6.80 -6.85 5.12
C GLN A 136 8.21 -6.38 5.32
#